data_68474869def15d918a4ed06c21448dcd
#
_entry.id   68474869def15d918a4ed06c21448dcd
#
_cell.length_a   1.000
_cell.length_b   1.000
_cell.length_c   1.000
_cell.angle_alpha   90.00
_cell.angle_beta   90.00
_cell.angle_gamma   90.00
#
_symmetry.space_group_name_H-M   'P 1'
#
loop_
_entity.id
_entity.type
_entity.pdbx_description
1 polymer ?
#
loop_
_entity_poly.entity_id
_entity_poly.type
_entity_poly.pdbx_seq_one_letter_code
_entity_poly.pdbx_strand_id
1 'polypeptide(L)'
;IQTVQESGHVPPRPMAVAFFTNEEGARFAPDMMGSLAFVGGIPVETVLDTIGIDGARVGDELERIGYSGSVPCPHIAPHAFVELHIEQGPVLEQNGRTIGVVTGVQGISWQEVTVTGQSNHAGTTPMGLRHDPAFVAAEMTVFLRSLAARYGGNQVCTVGKVDLHPNLINVVPATATLTLDVRN
;
A
#
# COMPACT_ATOMS: atom_id res chain seq x y z
N ILE A 1 12.81 -12.80 22.16
CA ILE A 1 12.86 -14.09 22.89
C ILE A 1 14.18 -14.21 23.62
N GLN A 2 15.32 -14.14 22.95
CA GLN A 2 16.65 -14.32 23.56
C GLN A 2 16.84 -13.42 24.79
N THR A 3 16.54 -12.14 24.70
CA THR A 3 16.63 -11.19 25.83
C THR A 3 15.81 -11.61 27.04
N VAL A 4 14.60 -12.13 26.81
CA VAL A 4 13.74 -12.63 27.88
C VAL A 4 14.33 -13.88 28.54
N GLN A 5 14.88 -14.81 27.74
CA GLN A 5 15.57 -16.00 28.24
C GLN A 5 16.82 -15.66 29.05
N GLU A 6 17.64 -14.74 28.53
CA GLU A 6 18.89 -14.31 29.18
C GLU A 6 18.66 -13.51 30.47
N SER A 7 17.55 -12.77 30.55
CA SER A 7 17.17 -12.01 31.74
C SER A 7 16.66 -12.87 32.91
N GLY A 8 16.39 -14.16 32.65
CA GLY A 8 15.77 -15.05 33.63
C GLY A 8 14.32 -14.73 33.97
N HIS A 9 13.73 -13.79 33.25
CA HIS A 9 12.30 -13.42 33.41
C HIS A 9 11.41 -14.54 32.90
N VAL A 10 10.50 -15.00 33.76
CA VAL A 10 9.48 -15.97 33.38
C VAL A 10 8.17 -15.19 33.14
N PRO A 11 7.74 -15.06 31.88
CA PRO A 11 6.49 -14.37 31.58
C PRO A 11 5.30 -15.08 32.22
N PRO A 12 4.31 -14.34 32.76
CA PRO A 12 3.14 -14.94 33.38
C PRO A 12 2.18 -15.62 32.37
N ARG A 13 2.42 -15.40 31.08
CA ARG A 13 1.68 -16.01 29.96
C ARG A 13 2.67 -16.51 28.90
N PRO A 14 2.33 -17.56 28.14
CA PRO A 14 3.15 -17.97 27.02
C PRO A 14 3.37 -16.84 26.03
N MET A 15 4.56 -16.77 25.48
CA MET A 15 4.92 -15.84 24.40
C MET A 15 5.03 -16.58 23.07
N ALA A 16 4.49 -15.99 22.04
CA ALA A 16 4.60 -16.48 20.66
C ALA A 16 5.19 -15.38 19.78
N VAL A 17 5.93 -15.77 18.76
CA VAL A 17 6.38 -14.87 17.68
C VAL A 17 5.62 -15.28 16.42
N ALA A 18 4.96 -14.31 15.80
CA ALA A 18 4.24 -14.50 14.55
C ALA A 18 5.02 -13.87 13.39
N PHE A 19 5.09 -14.60 12.28
CA PHE A 19 5.60 -14.12 10.99
C PHE A 19 4.47 -14.28 9.99
N PHE A 20 3.91 -13.18 9.54
CA PHE A 20 2.77 -13.21 8.62
C PHE A 20 3.23 -13.17 7.17
N THR A 21 2.65 -14.05 6.35
CA THR A 21 2.89 -14.09 4.91
C THR A 21 2.24 -12.90 4.22
N ASN A 22 2.92 -12.34 3.20
CA ASN A 22 2.40 -11.31 2.30
C ASN A 22 1.85 -10.08 3.05
N GLU A 23 2.66 -9.55 3.97
CA GLU A 23 2.28 -8.36 4.76
C GLU A 23 2.18 -7.13 3.86
N GLU A 24 3.16 -6.89 2.97
CA GLU A 24 3.26 -5.72 2.09
C GLU A 24 2.30 -5.78 0.87
N GLY A 25 1.73 -6.91 0.55
CA GLY A 25 0.84 -7.06 -0.61
C GLY A 25 1.49 -6.85 -1.98
N ALA A 26 2.81 -6.82 -2.06
CA ALA A 26 3.53 -6.44 -3.28
C ALA A 26 3.36 -7.44 -4.44
N ARG A 27 3.27 -8.73 -4.13
CA ARG A 27 3.09 -9.79 -5.13
C ARG A 27 1.63 -10.27 -5.23
N PHE A 28 0.95 -10.34 -4.10
CA PHE A 28 -0.44 -10.81 -3.99
C PHE A 28 -1.27 -9.75 -3.27
N ALA A 29 -2.41 -9.36 -3.84
CA ALA A 29 -3.36 -8.47 -3.16
C ALA A 29 -4.41 -9.30 -2.38
N PRO A 30 -4.90 -8.80 -1.24
CA PRO A 30 -4.54 -7.56 -0.57
C PRO A 30 -3.22 -7.65 0.24
N ASP A 31 -2.74 -6.52 0.72
CA ASP A 31 -1.74 -6.44 1.76
C ASP A 31 -2.24 -7.04 3.09
N MET A 32 -1.35 -7.19 4.08
CA MET A 32 -1.65 -7.76 5.40
C MET A 32 -2.35 -9.14 5.36
N MET A 33 -2.23 -9.86 4.25
CA MET A 33 -3.00 -11.06 3.93
C MET A 33 -2.90 -12.14 5.01
N GLY A 34 -1.70 -12.40 5.52
CA GLY A 34 -1.49 -13.44 6.54
C GLY A 34 -2.12 -13.10 7.88
N SER A 35 -1.98 -11.86 8.35
CA SER A 35 -2.60 -11.41 9.60
C SER A 35 -4.12 -11.31 9.47
N LEU A 36 -4.61 -10.88 8.30
CA LEU A 36 -6.03 -10.80 8.00
C LEU A 36 -6.70 -12.18 8.03
N ALA A 37 -6.05 -13.20 7.43
CA ALA A 37 -6.50 -14.59 7.54
C ALA A 37 -6.45 -15.10 8.98
N PHE A 38 -5.37 -14.78 9.72
CA PHE A 38 -5.19 -15.21 11.11
C PHE A 38 -6.32 -14.73 12.03
N VAL A 39 -6.83 -13.51 11.83
CA VAL A 39 -7.95 -12.97 12.63
C VAL A 39 -9.32 -13.31 12.05
N GLY A 40 -9.39 -14.08 10.96
CA GLY A 40 -10.64 -14.47 10.30
C GLY A 40 -11.29 -13.38 9.46
N GLY A 41 -10.53 -12.34 9.09
CA GLY A 41 -11.01 -11.24 8.24
C GLY A 41 -11.13 -11.62 6.75
N ILE A 42 -10.41 -12.67 6.35
CA ILE A 42 -10.51 -13.29 5.02
C ILE A 42 -10.45 -14.81 5.16
N PRO A 43 -11.28 -15.59 4.44
CA PRO A 43 -11.20 -17.06 4.44
C PRO A 43 -9.84 -17.56 3.94
N VAL A 44 -9.29 -18.57 4.59
CA VAL A 44 -7.99 -19.17 4.20
C VAL A 44 -8.02 -19.67 2.76
N GLU A 45 -9.10 -20.28 2.33
CA GLU A 45 -9.28 -20.78 0.97
C GLU A 45 -9.18 -19.65 -0.05
N THR A 46 -9.78 -18.50 0.25
CA THR A 46 -9.66 -17.29 -0.61
C THR A 46 -8.22 -16.82 -0.72
N VAL A 47 -7.47 -16.84 0.41
CA VAL A 47 -6.05 -16.50 0.41
C VAL A 47 -5.25 -17.46 -0.44
N LEU A 48 -5.46 -18.76 -0.25
CA LEU A 48 -4.72 -19.81 -0.98
C LEU A 48 -4.99 -19.77 -2.49
N ASP A 49 -6.20 -19.34 -2.89
CA ASP A 49 -6.60 -19.22 -4.30
C ASP A 49 -6.20 -17.89 -4.96
N THR A 50 -5.65 -16.95 -4.19
CA THR A 50 -5.24 -15.65 -4.73
C THR A 50 -4.13 -15.80 -5.76
N ILE A 51 -4.30 -15.13 -6.91
CA ILE A 51 -3.32 -15.09 -8.00
C ILE A 51 -2.52 -13.79 -7.91
N GLY A 52 -1.21 -13.92 -7.95
CA GLY A 52 -0.26 -12.80 -7.94
C GLY A 52 -0.14 -12.10 -9.30
N ILE A 53 0.55 -10.98 -9.29
CA ILE A 53 0.83 -10.16 -10.49
C ILE A 53 1.61 -10.91 -11.57
N ASP A 54 2.29 -11.99 -11.20
CA ASP A 54 3.09 -12.87 -12.07
C ASP A 54 2.36 -14.17 -12.46
N GLY A 55 1.09 -14.30 -12.08
CA GLY A 55 0.27 -15.47 -12.37
C GLY A 55 0.44 -16.65 -11.40
N ALA A 56 1.33 -16.54 -10.41
CA ALA A 56 1.49 -17.59 -9.39
C ALA A 56 0.33 -17.58 -8.39
N ARG A 57 0.01 -18.76 -7.83
CA ARG A 57 -1.03 -18.92 -6.81
C ARG A 57 -0.38 -18.98 -5.42
N VAL A 58 -0.97 -18.31 -4.42
CA VAL A 58 -0.44 -18.28 -3.05
C VAL A 58 -0.26 -19.70 -2.47
N GLY A 59 -1.25 -20.55 -2.61
CA GLY A 59 -1.18 -21.92 -2.09
C GLY A 59 -0.02 -22.72 -2.66
N ASP A 60 0.20 -22.63 -3.99
CA ASP A 60 1.27 -23.34 -4.67
C ASP A 60 2.66 -22.82 -4.23
N GLU A 61 2.77 -21.50 -4.03
CA GLU A 61 4.00 -20.90 -3.55
C GLU A 61 4.30 -21.28 -2.08
N LEU A 62 3.29 -21.34 -1.22
CA LEU A 62 3.46 -21.80 0.16
C LEU A 62 3.89 -23.28 0.24
N GLU A 63 3.33 -24.13 -0.61
CA GLU A 63 3.77 -25.54 -0.74
C GLU A 63 5.23 -25.61 -1.24
N ARG A 64 5.55 -24.86 -2.28
CA ARG A 64 6.89 -24.84 -2.88
C ARG A 64 7.99 -24.45 -1.88
N ILE A 65 7.69 -23.52 -0.97
CA ILE A 65 8.66 -23.07 0.05
C ILE A 65 8.55 -23.83 1.38
N GLY A 66 7.64 -24.82 1.48
CA GLY A 66 7.47 -25.66 2.68
C GLY A 66 6.76 -24.97 3.84
N TYR A 67 5.95 -23.95 3.57
CA TYR A 67 5.19 -23.19 4.58
C TYR A 67 3.68 -23.40 4.51
N SER A 68 3.23 -24.41 3.79
CA SER A 68 1.84 -24.86 3.84
C SER A 68 1.62 -25.60 5.16
N GLY A 69 0.99 -24.93 6.12
CA GLY A 69 0.73 -25.49 7.46
C GLY A 69 -0.57 -26.31 7.51
N SER A 70 -0.66 -27.21 8.51
CA SER A 70 -1.85 -28.03 8.77
C SER A 70 -2.71 -27.47 9.91
N VAL A 71 -2.28 -26.41 10.57
CA VAL A 71 -3.00 -25.83 11.71
C VAL A 71 -4.12 -24.93 11.21
N PRO A 72 -5.36 -25.10 11.72
CA PRO A 72 -6.47 -24.23 11.32
C PRO A 72 -6.20 -22.76 11.64
N CYS A 73 -6.75 -21.87 10.82
CA CYS A 73 -6.68 -20.43 11.02
C CYS A 73 -8.13 -19.87 11.10
N PRO A 74 -8.46 -19.07 12.12
CA PRO A 74 -7.62 -18.65 13.26
C PRO A 74 -7.35 -19.81 14.23
N HIS A 75 -6.15 -19.85 14.81
CA HIS A 75 -5.75 -20.91 15.72
C HIS A 75 -5.87 -20.52 17.19
N ILE A 76 -5.43 -19.31 17.52
CA ILE A 76 -5.45 -18.79 18.89
C ILE A 76 -5.97 -17.33 18.91
N ALA A 77 -6.61 -16.97 20.03
CA ALA A 77 -6.89 -15.58 20.34
C ALA A 77 -5.80 -15.06 21.30
N PRO A 78 -4.90 -14.17 20.85
CA PRO A 78 -3.85 -13.66 21.72
C PRO A 78 -4.44 -12.76 22.82
N HIS A 79 -3.84 -12.84 24.02
CA HIS A 79 -4.19 -11.92 25.10
C HIS A 79 -3.78 -10.47 24.80
N ALA A 80 -2.62 -10.32 24.16
CA ALA A 80 -2.11 -9.04 23.69
C ALA A 80 -1.22 -9.28 22.46
N PHE A 81 -1.14 -8.30 21.60
CA PHE A 81 -0.28 -8.27 20.43
C PHE A 81 0.62 -7.02 20.52
N VAL A 82 1.89 -7.20 20.26
CA VAL A 82 2.87 -6.13 20.20
C VAL A 82 3.68 -6.27 18.93
N GLU A 83 3.75 -5.19 18.17
CA GLU A 83 4.54 -5.11 16.96
C GLU A 83 5.52 -3.95 17.04
N LEU A 84 6.79 -4.23 16.75
CA LEU A 84 7.81 -3.20 16.58
C LEU A 84 7.97 -2.95 15.08
N HIS A 85 7.53 -1.78 14.64
CA HIS A 85 7.59 -1.39 13.24
C HIS A 85 8.55 -0.21 13.05
N ILE A 86 9.23 -0.15 11.91
CA ILE A 86 9.99 1.05 11.52
C ILE A 86 8.99 2.19 11.23
N GLU A 87 9.39 3.44 11.50
CA GLU A 87 8.50 4.59 11.27
C GLU A 87 8.13 4.78 9.79
N GLN A 88 9.00 4.37 8.88
CA GLN A 88 8.90 4.68 7.43
C GLN A 88 8.76 6.18 7.15
N GLY A 89 9.33 6.99 8.03
CA GLY A 89 9.28 8.44 7.97
C GLY A 89 10.40 9.07 8.79
N PRO A 90 10.58 10.39 8.72
CA PRO A 90 11.71 11.07 9.33
C PRO A 90 11.41 11.70 10.71
N VAL A 91 10.19 11.61 11.23
CA VAL A 91 9.73 12.45 12.34
C VAL A 91 10.42 12.07 13.66
N LEU A 92 10.53 10.77 13.96
CA LEU A 92 11.21 10.32 15.17
C LEU A 92 12.69 10.70 15.14
N GLU A 93 13.36 10.48 14.01
CA GLU A 93 14.77 10.84 13.83
C GLU A 93 14.98 12.35 13.99
N GLN A 94 14.18 13.19 13.33
CA GLN A 94 14.26 14.65 13.44
C GLN A 94 14.05 15.14 14.88
N ASN A 95 13.25 14.44 15.66
CA ASN A 95 12.99 14.75 17.07
C ASN A 95 13.95 14.04 18.05
N GLY A 96 14.96 13.31 17.55
CA GLY A 96 15.93 12.58 18.37
C GLY A 96 15.28 11.47 19.22
N ARG A 97 14.20 10.85 18.72
CA ARG A 97 13.47 9.78 19.40
C ARG A 97 13.79 8.43 18.79
N THR A 98 14.15 7.46 19.64
CA THR A 98 14.41 6.08 19.20
C THR A 98 13.11 5.28 19.06
N ILE A 99 12.15 5.50 19.95
CA ILE A 99 10.88 4.76 20.00
C ILE A 99 9.73 5.77 20.06
N GLY A 100 8.69 5.53 19.28
CA GLY A 100 7.41 6.21 19.33
C GLY A 100 6.30 5.22 19.67
N VAL A 101 5.34 5.63 20.48
CA VAL A 101 4.12 4.86 20.74
C VAL A 101 3.06 5.32 19.74
N VAL A 102 2.54 4.39 18.93
CA VAL A 102 1.46 4.69 17.97
C VAL A 102 0.19 4.94 18.74
N THR A 103 -0.43 6.11 18.54
CA THR A 103 -1.66 6.54 19.22
C THR A 103 -2.87 6.59 18.28
N GLY A 104 -2.66 6.40 16.98
CA GLY A 104 -3.70 6.40 15.97
C GLY A 104 -3.16 5.98 14.61
N VAL A 105 -4.06 5.80 13.66
CA VAL A 105 -3.74 5.49 12.27
C VAL A 105 -4.35 6.55 11.36
N GLN A 106 -3.69 6.80 10.23
CA GLN A 106 -4.22 7.71 9.21
C GLN A 106 -5.38 7.05 8.46
N GLY A 107 -6.38 7.84 8.10
CA GLY A 107 -7.31 7.47 7.04
C GLY A 107 -6.57 7.46 5.70
N ILE A 108 -6.82 6.45 4.87
CA ILE A 108 -6.17 6.27 3.56
C ILE A 108 -7.23 6.19 2.47
N SER A 109 -7.02 6.93 1.38
CA SER A 109 -7.80 6.80 0.15
C SER A 109 -6.85 6.64 -1.03
N TRP A 110 -6.87 5.46 -1.66
CA TRP A 110 -6.16 5.17 -2.90
C TRP A 110 -7.15 5.14 -4.06
N GLN A 111 -6.82 5.87 -5.10
CA GLN A 111 -7.66 5.97 -6.29
C GLN A 111 -6.78 5.88 -7.54
N GLU A 112 -7.31 5.29 -8.58
CA GLU A 112 -6.79 5.42 -9.94
C GLU A 112 -7.81 6.20 -10.77
N VAL A 113 -7.34 7.21 -11.47
CA VAL A 113 -8.16 8.08 -12.32
C VAL A 113 -7.66 7.98 -13.75
N THR A 114 -8.57 7.66 -14.66
CA THR A 114 -8.31 7.71 -16.10
C THR A 114 -9.03 8.91 -16.71
N VAL A 115 -8.26 9.79 -17.33
CA VAL A 115 -8.76 10.92 -18.10
C VAL A 115 -8.69 10.56 -19.57
N THR A 116 -9.80 10.64 -20.27
CA THR A 116 -9.90 10.37 -21.71
C THR A 116 -9.99 11.66 -22.50
N GLY A 117 -9.17 11.79 -23.51
CA GLY A 117 -9.16 12.91 -24.43
C GLY A 117 -9.09 12.45 -25.89
N GLN A 118 -8.35 13.19 -26.71
CA GLN A 118 -8.22 12.90 -28.13
C GLN A 118 -6.77 13.11 -28.60
N SER A 119 -6.19 12.07 -29.22
CA SER A 119 -4.89 12.20 -29.86
C SER A 119 -4.94 13.15 -31.06
N ASN A 120 -3.99 14.06 -31.07
CA ASN A 120 -3.82 15.03 -32.14
C ASN A 120 -2.33 15.30 -32.36
N HIS A 121 -1.98 15.83 -33.53
CA HIS A 121 -0.60 16.28 -33.78
C HIS A 121 -0.28 17.52 -32.96
N ALA A 122 0.79 17.46 -32.16
CA ALA A 122 1.16 18.51 -31.21
C ALA A 122 1.52 19.85 -31.86
N GLY A 123 2.05 19.85 -33.09
CA GLY A 123 2.48 21.05 -33.79
C GLY A 123 1.40 21.75 -34.63
N THR A 124 0.35 21.03 -35.06
CA THR A 124 -0.63 21.54 -36.01
C THR A 124 -2.03 21.68 -35.44
N THR A 125 -2.32 21.13 -34.26
CA THR A 125 -3.63 21.25 -33.60
C THR A 125 -3.68 22.51 -32.75
N PRO A 126 -4.52 23.49 -33.08
CA PRO A 126 -4.68 24.71 -32.28
C PRO A 126 -5.11 24.40 -30.84
N MET A 127 -4.66 25.19 -29.87
CA MET A 127 -4.92 24.96 -28.44
C MET A 127 -6.43 24.83 -28.12
N GLY A 128 -7.27 25.67 -28.72
CA GLY A 128 -8.73 25.64 -28.49
C GLY A 128 -9.48 24.41 -29.05
N LEU A 129 -8.78 23.54 -29.81
CA LEU A 129 -9.35 22.32 -30.39
C LEU A 129 -8.77 21.05 -29.71
N ARG A 130 -7.96 21.21 -28.67
CA ARG A 130 -7.34 20.08 -27.96
C ARG A 130 -8.24 19.56 -26.85
N HIS A 131 -8.34 18.25 -26.77
CA HIS A 131 -8.84 17.52 -25.61
C HIS A 131 -7.64 16.78 -24.99
N ASP A 132 -6.86 17.51 -24.19
CA ASP A 132 -5.55 17.07 -23.70
C ASP A 132 -5.65 16.51 -22.27
N PRO A 133 -5.66 15.17 -22.10
CA PRO A 133 -5.74 14.56 -20.79
C PRO A 133 -4.46 14.73 -19.97
N ALA A 134 -3.29 14.96 -20.59
CA ALA A 134 -2.06 15.23 -19.83
C ALA A 134 -2.14 16.57 -19.10
N PHE A 135 -2.76 17.60 -19.72
CA PHE A 135 -3.00 18.87 -19.07
C PHE A 135 -3.91 18.71 -17.84
N VAL A 136 -5.01 17.97 -17.99
CA VAL A 136 -5.94 17.70 -16.88
C VAL A 136 -5.24 16.94 -15.75
N ALA A 137 -4.44 15.92 -16.06
CA ALA A 137 -3.66 15.18 -15.05
C ALA A 137 -2.66 16.07 -14.30
N ALA A 138 -2.04 17.03 -15.01
CA ALA A 138 -1.15 18.01 -14.39
C ALA A 138 -1.92 18.97 -13.45
N GLU A 139 -3.08 19.47 -13.87
CA GLU A 139 -3.94 20.29 -13.00
C GLU A 139 -4.41 19.53 -11.76
N MET A 140 -4.80 18.25 -11.89
CA MET A 140 -5.14 17.40 -10.75
C MET A 140 -3.97 17.25 -9.78
N THR A 141 -2.76 17.06 -10.29
CA THR A 141 -1.54 16.96 -9.46
C THR A 141 -1.29 18.25 -8.67
N VAL A 142 -1.40 19.41 -9.32
CA VAL A 142 -1.28 20.71 -8.68
C VAL A 142 -2.39 20.94 -7.65
N PHE A 143 -3.61 20.56 -7.99
CA PHE A 143 -4.76 20.67 -7.09
C PHE A 143 -4.55 19.85 -5.82
N LEU A 144 -4.12 18.59 -5.92
CA LEU A 144 -3.85 17.73 -4.75
C LEU A 144 -2.77 18.31 -3.85
N ARG A 145 -1.71 18.87 -4.43
CA ARG A 145 -0.68 19.56 -3.66
C ARG A 145 -1.26 20.76 -2.90
N SER A 146 -2.12 21.55 -3.55
CA SER A 146 -2.78 22.68 -2.92
C SER A 146 -3.78 22.25 -1.85
N LEU A 147 -4.44 21.10 -2.03
CA LEU A 147 -5.37 20.52 -1.08
C LEU A 147 -4.66 20.20 0.24
N ALA A 148 -3.52 19.49 0.18
CA ALA A 148 -2.70 19.21 1.36
C ALA A 148 -2.28 20.49 2.09
N ALA A 149 -1.83 21.51 1.36
CA ALA A 149 -1.46 22.80 1.94
C ALA A 149 -2.66 23.53 2.60
N ARG A 150 -3.85 23.45 1.99
CA ARG A 150 -5.06 24.10 2.49
C ARG A 150 -5.63 23.46 3.76
N TYR A 151 -5.59 22.12 3.85
CA TYR A 151 -6.03 21.41 5.06
C TYR A 151 -4.98 21.47 6.17
N GLY A 152 -3.70 21.46 5.82
CA GLY A 152 -2.60 21.52 6.79
C GLY A 152 -2.55 20.30 7.70
N GLY A 153 -1.95 20.45 8.90
CA GLY A 153 -1.83 19.37 9.86
C GLY A 153 -1.07 18.17 9.31
N ASN A 154 -1.65 16.98 9.43
CA ASN A 154 -1.07 15.73 8.97
C ASN A 154 -1.54 15.34 7.55
N GLN A 155 -2.30 16.20 6.86
CA GLN A 155 -2.80 15.92 5.53
C GLN A 155 -1.66 15.77 4.53
N VAL A 156 -1.57 14.62 3.88
CA VAL A 156 -0.65 14.38 2.77
C VAL A 156 -1.44 13.92 1.54
N CYS A 157 -0.94 14.33 0.36
CA CYS A 157 -1.51 13.96 -0.92
C CYS A 157 -0.37 13.68 -1.89
N THR A 158 -0.41 12.54 -2.56
CA THR A 158 0.62 12.09 -3.50
C THR A 158 -0.01 11.63 -4.81
N VAL A 159 0.59 12.06 -5.93
CA VAL A 159 0.41 11.41 -7.23
C VAL A 159 1.65 10.56 -7.46
N GLY A 160 1.51 9.24 -7.30
CA GLY A 160 2.64 8.31 -7.35
C GLY A 160 2.98 7.83 -8.77
N LYS A 161 1.99 7.90 -9.69
CA LYS A 161 2.11 7.40 -11.06
C LYS A 161 1.33 8.30 -12.00
N VAL A 162 1.89 8.58 -13.18
CA VAL A 162 1.19 9.19 -14.31
C VAL A 162 1.62 8.47 -15.59
N ASP A 163 0.68 7.80 -16.22
CA ASP A 163 0.88 7.15 -17.52
C ASP A 163 0.13 7.90 -18.61
N LEU A 164 0.82 8.20 -19.70
CA LEU A 164 0.24 8.81 -20.89
C LEU A 164 0.23 7.82 -22.05
N HIS A 165 -0.82 7.84 -22.86
CA HIS A 165 -0.86 7.02 -24.07
C HIS A 165 -1.28 7.89 -25.25
N PRO A 166 -0.51 7.86 -26.37
CA PRO A 166 0.62 6.97 -26.71
C PRO A 166 2.01 7.42 -26.20
N ASN A 167 2.12 8.44 -25.38
CA ASN A 167 3.39 8.92 -24.79
C ASN A 167 4.48 9.20 -25.85
N LEU A 168 4.14 10.04 -26.81
CA LEU A 168 5.02 10.46 -27.90
C LEU A 168 5.21 11.99 -27.85
N ILE A 169 6.42 12.46 -28.18
CA ILE A 169 6.81 13.87 -28.05
C ILE A 169 5.96 14.82 -28.92
N ASN A 170 5.46 14.36 -30.04
CA ASN A 170 4.73 15.16 -31.03
C ASN A 170 3.24 14.82 -31.11
N VAL A 171 2.70 14.18 -30.09
CA VAL A 171 1.28 13.75 -30.05
C VAL A 171 0.63 14.21 -28.76
N VAL A 172 -0.51 14.89 -28.84
CA VAL A 172 -1.41 15.11 -27.70
C VAL A 172 -1.94 13.72 -27.28
N PRO A 173 -1.83 13.30 -26.01
CA PRO A 173 -2.27 11.97 -25.59
C PRO A 173 -3.76 11.72 -25.83
N ALA A 174 -4.14 10.46 -26.00
CA ALA A 174 -5.54 10.02 -25.98
C ALA A 174 -6.04 9.81 -24.54
N THR A 175 -5.15 9.32 -23.67
CA THR A 175 -5.48 9.04 -22.26
C THR A 175 -4.35 9.41 -21.34
N ALA A 176 -4.69 9.77 -20.11
CA ALA A 176 -3.79 9.87 -18.98
C ALA A 176 -4.37 9.06 -17.81
N THR A 177 -3.57 8.17 -17.21
CA THR A 177 -3.96 7.44 -16.00
C THR A 177 -3.02 7.84 -14.87
N LEU A 178 -3.59 8.24 -13.74
CA LEU A 178 -2.82 8.66 -12.58
C LEU A 178 -3.35 8.02 -11.30
N THR A 179 -2.44 7.75 -10.33
CA THR A 179 -2.80 7.26 -9.01
C THR A 179 -2.79 8.38 -7.99
N LEU A 180 -3.79 8.40 -7.13
CA LEU A 180 -3.95 9.36 -6.05
C LEU A 180 -3.87 8.63 -4.71
N ASP A 181 -2.98 9.09 -3.83
CA ASP A 181 -2.88 8.66 -2.44
C ASP A 181 -3.13 9.86 -1.55
N VAL A 182 -4.24 9.82 -0.82
CA VAL A 182 -4.67 10.88 0.11
C VAL A 182 -4.77 10.31 1.50
N ARG A 183 -4.07 10.92 2.46
CA ARG A 183 -4.04 10.45 3.85
C ARG A 183 -4.19 11.61 4.84
N ASN A 184 -4.90 11.31 5.94
CA ASN A 184 -5.09 12.26 7.05
C ASN A 184 -5.29 11.52 8.39
#